data_c6c2061644298d6b4fe882b353842759
#
_entry.id   c6c2061644298d6b4fe882b353842759
#
_cell.length_a   1.000
_cell.length_b   1.000
_cell.length_c   1.000
_cell.angle_alpha   90.00
_cell.angle_beta   90.00
_cell.angle_gamma   90.00
#
_symmetry.space_group_name_H-M   'P 1'
#
loop_
_entity.id
_entity.type
_entity.pdbx_description
1 polymer ?
#
loop_
_entity_poly.entity_id
_entity_poly.type
_entity_poly.pdbx_seq_one_letter_code
_entity_poly.pdbx_strand_id
1 'polypeptide(L)'
;MDKKIIIERLQNTLGDISFYYKNLITGEVIKYNEEKQMLAASVIKLAVLVECFNQINKGIISKDEIFITKEKDKVPSCGALNYMRENLKVTLEDLYVLMIILSDNYATNMLINKLGIENINKTIKEIGLKNTILNRKMFENEKAVLRLENYISAEDIAYLLEKMYKKELIDKESSEEMISILKNQRLNGKIPFFLQNINPKVHIAHKTGEDTNITHDVGIVFAREPFIVCFCGNNVNVPEYERLIQDITYDLYKEISF
;
A
#
# COMPACT_ATOMS: atom_id res chain seq x y z
N MET A 1 20.48 9.04 -12.36
CA MET A 1 21.34 8.38 -11.31
C MET A 1 21.75 7.01 -11.80
N ASP A 2 23.04 6.62 -11.61
CA ASP A 2 23.48 5.27 -12.03
C ASP A 2 22.69 4.22 -11.25
N LYS A 3 21.98 3.34 -11.98
CA LYS A 3 21.23 2.20 -11.42
C LYS A 3 22.06 1.37 -10.45
N LYS A 4 23.38 1.28 -10.72
CA LYS A 4 24.33 0.54 -9.86
C LYS A 4 24.39 1.11 -8.46
N ILE A 5 24.35 2.45 -8.33
CA ILE A 5 24.40 3.11 -7.01
C ILE A 5 23.17 2.77 -6.18
N ILE A 6 21.97 2.73 -6.80
CA ILE A 6 20.75 2.33 -6.07
C ILE A 6 20.90 0.88 -5.59
N ILE A 7 21.29 -0.03 -6.49
CA ILE A 7 21.45 -1.44 -6.16
C ILE A 7 22.50 -1.66 -5.07
N GLU A 8 23.64 -0.99 -5.13
CA GLU A 8 24.68 -1.06 -4.10
C GLU A 8 24.18 -0.58 -2.73
N ARG A 9 23.41 0.52 -2.69
CA ARG A 9 22.79 1.01 -1.44
C ARG A 9 21.81 -0.01 -0.85
N LEU A 10 20.98 -0.65 -1.68
CA LEU A 10 20.04 -1.69 -1.25
C LEU A 10 20.77 -2.95 -0.76
N GLN A 11 21.85 -3.36 -1.46
CA GLN A 11 22.67 -4.52 -1.09
C GLN A 11 23.41 -4.34 0.24
N ASN A 12 23.85 -3.10 0.53
CA ASN A 12 24.55 -2.77 1.77
C ASN A 12 23.60 -2.55 2.96
N THR A 13 22.28 -2.60 2.75
CA THR A 13 21.29 -2.47 3.82
C THR A 13 21.05 -3.81 4.48
N LEU A 14 21.16 -3.85 5.82
CA LEU A 14 20.89 -5.06 6.59
C LEU A 14 19.39 -5.37 6.63
N GLY A 15 19.07 -6.65 6.47
CA GLY A 15 17.69 -7.15 6.49
C GLY A 15 17.25 -7.76 5.15
N ASP A 16 15.96 -8.04 5.06
CA ASP A 16 15.32 -8.56 3.85
C ASP A 16 14.76 -7.41 3.05
N ILE A 17 15.42 -7.03 1.96
CA ILE A 17 15.04 -5.90 1.13
C ILE A 17 14.48 -6.39 -0.20
N SER A 18 13.36 -5.80 -0.62
CA SER A 18 12.78 -5.95 -1.95
C SER A 18 12.44 -4.56 -2.49
N PHE A 19 12.80 -4.31 -3.75
CA PHE A 19 12.65 -3.00 -4.37
C PHE A 19 12.23 -3.12 -5.83
N TYR A 20 11.35 -2.21 -6.25
CA TYR A 20 10.95 -2.04 -7.63
C TYR A 20 10.80 -0.54 -7.97
N TYR A 21 11.38 -0.13 -9.08
CA TYR A 21 11.17 1.18 -9.68
C TYR A 21 10.80 1.03 -11.15
N LYS A 22 9.87 1.86 -11.63
CA LYS A 22 9.53 1.98 -13.04
C LYS A 22 9.18 3.41 -13.42
N ASN A 23 9.91 3.98 -14.38
CA ASN A 23 9.51 5.21 -15.06
C ASN A 23 8.34 4.88 -16.00
N LEU A 24 7.22 5.57 -15.86
CA LEU A 24 5.98 5.27 -16.58
C LEU A 24 5.94 5.88 -17.99
N ILE A 25 6.91 6.74 -18.33
CA ILE A 25 7.06 7.34 -19.67
C ILE A 25 8.09 6.56 -20.50
N THR A 26 9.30 6.38 -19.96
CA THR A 26 10.41 5.73 -20.69
C THR A 26 10.34 4.19 -20.62
N GLY A 27 9.63 3.65 -19.63
CA GLY A 27 9.60 2.22 -19.34
C GLY A 27 10.86 1.70 -18.65
N GLU A 28 11.76 2.57 -18.23
CA GLU A 28 12.97 2.19 -17.49
C GLU A 28 12.61 1.52 -16.17
N VAL A 29 13.29 0.40 -15.85
CA VAL A 29 13.05 -0.40 -14.63
C VAL A 29 14.35 -0.61 -13.87
N ILE A 30 14.26 -0.56 -12.51
CA ILE A 30 15.30 -0.99 -11.58
C ILE A 30 14.64 -1.97 -10.60
N LYS A 31 15.25 -3.14 -10.42
CA LYS A 31 14.71 -4.23 -9.60
C LYS A 31 15.77 -4.77 -8.66
N TYR A 32 15.34 -5.12 -7.45
CA TYR A 32 16.17 -5.82 -6.47
C TYR A 32 15.29 -6.74 -5.61
N ASN A 33 15.47 -8.05 -5.73
CA ASN A 33 14.66 -9.07 -5.05
C ASN A 33 13.14 -8.84 -5.22
N GLU A 34 12.71 -8.33 -6.35
CA GLU A 34 11.35 -7.81 -6.59
C GLU A 34 10.25 -8.85 -6.45
N GLU A 35 10.56 -10.11 -6.76
CA GLU A 35 9.62 -11.23 -6.63
C GLU A 35 9.61 -11.87 -5.23
N LYS A 36 10.55 -11.46 -4.34
CA LYS A 36 10.63 -12.03 -2.99
C LYS A 36 9.34 -11.77 -2.23
N GLN A 37 8.76 -12.83 -1.66
CA GLN A 37 7.65 -12.67 -0.72
C GLN A 37 8.13 -11.98 0.56
N MET A 38 7.47 -10.88 0.89
CA MET A 38 7.69 -10.07 2.08
C MET A 38 6.45 -10.10 2.97
N LEU A 39 6.62 -10.10 4.30
CA LEU A 39 5.50 -9.86 5.21
C LEU A 39 4.85 -8.53 4.86
N ALA A 40 3.57 -8.55 4.59
CA ALA A 40 2.91 -7.43 3.91
C ALA A 40 2.69 -6.18 4.77
N ALA A 41 2.65 -6.34 6.11
CA ALA A 41 2.13 -5.30 6.99
C ALA A 41 0.86 -4.66 6.39
N SER A 42 0.73 -3.32 6.44
CA SER A 42 -0.46 -2.65 5.93
C SER A 42 -0.50 -2.45 4.40
N VAL A 43 0.51 -2.85 3.65
CA VAL A 43 0.46 -2.76 2.18
C VAL A 43 -0.57 -3.72 1.59
N ILE A 44 -0.90 -4.84 2.27
CA ILE A 44 -1.97 -5.76 1.88
C ILE A 44 -3.34 -5.07 1.72
N LYS A 45 -3.56 -3.92 2.36
CA LYS A 45 -4.79 -3.12 2.27
C LYS A 45 -5.08 -2.63 0.86
N LEU A 46 -4.07 -2.57 -0.01
CA LEU A 46 -4.28 -2.32 -1.44
C LEU A 46 -5.13 -3.41 -2.09
N ALA A 47 -4.88 -4.68 -1.77
CA ALA A 47 -5.69 -5.78 -2.28
C ALA A 47 -7.12 -5.75 -1.73
N VAL A 48 -7.29 -5.37 -0.47
CA VAL A 48 -8.62 -5.17 0.15
C VAL A 48 -9.37 -4.04 -0.55
N LEU A 49 -8.69 -2.92 -0.85
CA LEU A 49 -9.27 -1.80 -1.58
C LEU A 49 -9.75 -2.22 -2.97
N VAL A 50 -8.94 -2.96 -3.70
CA VAL A 50 -9.28 -3.43 -5.05
C VAL A 50 -10.52 -4.32 -5.03
N GLU A 51 -10.60 -5.27 -4.10
CA GLU A 51 -11.81 -6.12 -3.98
C GLU A 51 -13.03 -5.31 -3.57
N CYS A 52 -12.88 -4.30 -2.72
CA CYS A 52 -13.96 -3.40 -2.37
C CYS A 52 -14.55 -2.72 -3.62
N PHE A 53 -13.70 -2.13 -4.46
CA PHE A 53 -14.12 -1.51 -5.71
C PHE A 53 -14.65 -2.52 -6.74
N ASN A 54 -14.10 -3.74 -6.77
CA ASN A 54 -14.61 -4.82 -7.63
C ASN A 54 -16.06 -5.19 -7.26
N GLN A 55 -16.39 -5.30 -5.97
CA GLN A 55 -17.77 -5.58 -5.53
C GLN A 55 -18.69 -4.38 -5.72
N ILE A 56 -18.21 -3.14 -5.55
CA ILE A 56 -18.98 -1.92 -5.87
C ILE A 56 -19.32 -1.88 -7.35
N ASN A 57 -18.36 -2.09 -8.24
CA ASN A 57 -18.54 -2.09 -9.68
C ASN A 57 -19.55 -3.17 -10.14
N LYS A 58 -19.56 -4.33 -9.47
CA LYS A 58 -20.53 -5.41 -9.71
C LYS A 58 -21.90 -5.16 -9.10
N GLY A 59 -22.11 -4.06 -8.37
CA GLY A 59 -23.38 -3.76 -7.69
C GLY A 59 -23.69 -4.69 -6.51
N ILE A 60 -22.69 -5.40 -5.96
CA ILE A 60 -22.85 -6.32 -4.83
C ILE A 60 -22.93 -5.56 -3.51
N ILE A 61 -22.18 -4.47 -3.39
CA ILE A 61 -22.16 -3.58 -2.22
C ILE A 61 -22.26 -2.11 -2.68
N SER A 62 -22.72 -1.23 -1.79
CA SER A 62 -22.84 0.21 -2.07
C SER A 62 -21.89 1.01 -1.19
N LYS A 63 -21.36 2.12 -1.72
CA LYS A 63 -20.53 3.09 -0.96
C LYS A 63 -21.25 3.63 0.27
N ASP A 64 -22.56 3.82 0.17
CA ASP A 64 -23.43 4.34 1.24
C ASP A 64 -23.87 3.29 2.25
N GLU A 65 -23.47 2.01 2.09
CA GLU A 65 -23.80 0.96 3.04
C GLU A 65 -23.29 1.33 4.44
N ILE A 66 -24.18 1.30 5.45
CA ILE A 66 -23.90 1.74 6.81
C ILE A 66 -23.38 0.59 7.66
N PHE A 67 -22.29 0.85 8.36
CA PHE A 67 -21.70 -0.02 9.37
C PHE A 67 -21.78 0.66 10.75
N ILE A 68 -21.85 -0.16 11.80
CA ILE A 68 -21.89 0.34 13.19
C ILE A 68 -20.67 -0.19 13.93
N THR A 69 -19.89 0.73 14.52
CA THR A 69 -18.71 0.38 15.30
C THR A 69 -19.12 -0.26 16.65
N LYS A 70 -18.35 -1.26 17.07
CA LYS A 70 -18.57 -1.98 18.34
C LYS A 70 -17.27 -2.04 19.13
N GLU A 71 -17.34 -1.85 20.45
CA GLU A 71 -16.17 -1.87 21.33
C GLU A 71 -15.35 -3.16 21.19
N LYS A 72 -16.03 -4.31 21.12
CA LYS A 72 -15.40 -5.64 21.02
C LYS A 72 -14.61 -5.88 19.74
N ASP A 73 -14.84 -5.08 18.68
CA ASP A 73 -14.21 -5.24 17.37
C ASP A 73 -13.00 -4.31 17.19
N LYS A 74 -12.70 -3.47 18.19
CA LYS A 74 -11.51 -2.61 18.21
C LYS A 74 -10.24 -3.45 18.19
N VAL A 75 -9.26 -3.00 17.44
CA VAL A 75 -7.95 -3.64 17.33
C VAL A 75 -6.83 -2.60 17.49
N PRO A 76 -5.70 -2.99 18.08
CA PRO A 76 -4.63 -2.03 18.40
C PRO A 76 -3.98 -1.41 17.16
N SER A 77 -3.04 -0.47 17.40
CA SER A 77 -2.18 0.19 16.44
C SER A 77 -2.90 1.28 15.62
N CYS A 78 -2.60 1.39 14.31
CA CYS A 78 -2.96 2.54 13.48
C CYS A 78 -4.47 2.74 13.30
N GLY A 79 -4.85 3.99 13.13
CA GLY A 79 -6.20 4.39 12.75
C GLY A 79 -6.88 5.33 13.76
N ALA A 80 -8.03 5.85 13.37
CA ALA A 80 -8.84 6.76 14.17
C ALA A 80 -10.01 6.06 14.87
N LEU A 81 -10.61 5.04 14.24
CA LEU A 81 -11.85 4.41 14.76
C LEU A 81 -11.68 3.76 16.14
N ASN A 82 -10.48 3.29 16.47
CA ASN A 82 -10.21 2.74 17.82
C ASN A 82 -10.41 3.74 18.95
N TYR A 83 -10.24 5.04 18.67
CA TYR A 83 -10.32 6.12 19.67
C TYR A 83 -11.68 6.80 19.67
N MET A 84 -12.57 6.43 18.73
CA MET A 84 -13.92 6.96 18.66
C MET A 84 -14.87 6.16 19.55
N ARG A 85 -16.02 6.77 19.87
CA ARG A 85 -17.09 6.10 20.63
C ARG A 85 -17.63 4.88 19.87
N GLU A 86 -18.17 3.93 20.58
CA GLU A 86 -18.96 2.83 20.01
C GLU A 86 -20.29 3.34 19.41
N ASN A 87 -20.94 2.50 18.62
CA ASN A 87 -22.20 2.81 17.94
C ASN A 87 -22.11 4.01 16.97
N LEU A 88 -20.91 4.31 16.49
CA LEU A 88 -20.73 5.28 15.42
C LEU A 88 -21.21 4.64 14.10
N LYS A 89 -22.03 5.37 13.36
CA LYS A 89 -22.41 5.01 12.00
C LYS A 89 -21.36 5.52 11.03
N VAL A 90 -20.79 4.60 10.24
CA VAL A 90 -19.82 4.90 9.18
C VAL A 90 -20.28 4.23 7.89
N THR A 91 -20.00 4.84 6.75
CA THR A 91 -20.29 4.27 5.44
C THR A 91 -19.20 3.29 5.00
N LEU A 92 -19.46 2.50 3.99
CA LEU A 92 -18.41 1.70 3.32
C LEU A 92 -17.29 2.62 2.83
N GLU A 93 -17.64 3.80 2.29
CA GLU A 93 -16.70 4.81 1.83
C GLU A 93 -15.80 5.30 2.96
N ASP A 94 -16.36 5.68 4.11
CA ASP A 94 -15.58 6.07 5.29
C ASP A 94 -14.55 4.99 5.68
N LEU A 95 -14.95 3.72 5.62
CA LEU A 95 -14.08 2.61 5.98
C LEU A 95 -12.89 2.46 5.02
N TYR A 96 -13.12 2.44 3.70
CA TYR A 96 -11.99 2.26 2.78
C TYR A 96 -11.11 3.51 2.71
N VAL A 97 -11.64 4.69 2.89
CA VAL A 97 -10.85 5.92 3.02
C VAL A 97 -9.95 5.86 4.25
N LEU A 98 -10.50 5.57 5.44
CA LEU A 98 -9.74 5.47 6.68
C LEU A 98 -8.68 4.33 6.63
N MET A 99 -9.04 3.19 6.04
CA MET A 99 -8.11 2.07 5.82
C MET A 99 -6.87 2.51 5.05
N ILE A 100 -7.01 3.37 4.06
CA ILE A 100 -5.89 3.82 3.23
C ILE A 100 -5.18 5.01 3.85
N ILE A 101 -5.88 6.12 4.15
CA ILE A 101 -5.22 7.38 4.50
C ILE A 101 -4.57 7.38 5.88
N LEU A 102 -5.11 6.61 6.83
CA LEU A 102 -4.62 6.47 8.21
C LEU A 102 -4.15 5.04 8.53
N SER A 103 -4.18 4.16 7.54
CA SER A 103 -3.91 2.73 7.77
C SER A 103 -4.78 2.11 8.88
N ASP A 104 -6.04 2.53 9.04
CA ASP A 104 -6.93 2.13 10.11
C ASP A 104 -7.19 0.62 10.10
N ASN A 105 -6.76 -0.07 11.16
CA ASN A 105 -6.86 -1.52 11.28
C ASN A 105 -8.28 -1.98 11.59
N TYR A 106 -9.04 -1.18 12.35
CA TYR A 106 -10.43 -1.51 12.64
C TYR A 106 -11.29 -1.40 11.37
N ALA A 107 -11.15 -0.30 10.61
CA ALA A 107 -11.80 -0.17 9.31
C ALA A 107 -11.42 -1.32 8.37
N THR A 108 -10.14 -1.71 8.34
CA THR A 108 -9.63 -2.83 7.54
C THR A 108 -10.35 -4.12 7.89
N ASN A 109 -10.46 -4.46 9.17
CA ASN A 109 -11.10 -5.70 9.61
C ASN A 109 -12.60 -5.72 9.32
N MET A 110 -13.28 -4.56 9.44
CA MET A 110 -14.68 -4.44 9.03
C MET A 110 -14.85 -4.72 7.54
N LEU A 111 -13.97 -4.17 6.70
CA LEU A 111 -13.96 -4.43 5.25
C LEU A 111 -13.65 -5.89 4.92
N ILE A 112 -12.62 -6.49 5.53
CA ILE A 112 -12.29 -7.90 5.31
C ILE A 112 -13.47 -8.81 5.71
N ASN A 113 -14.16 -8.52 6.82
CA ASN A 113 -15.34 -9.26 7.23
C ASN A 113 -16.50 -9.13 6.21
N LYS A 114 -16.67 -7.95 5.62
CA LYS A 114 -17.71 -7.70 4.61
C LYS A 114 -17.41 -8.36 3.28
N LEU A 115 -16.19 -8.21 2.79
CA LEU A 115 -15.75 -8.66 1.48
C LEU A 115 -15.48 -10.17 1.43
N GLY A 116 -14.95 -10.73 2.52
CA GLY A 116 -14.50 -12.12 2.61
C GLY A 116 -13.06 -12.32 2.12
N ILE A 117 -12.24 -13.02 2.91
CA ILE A 117 -10.82 -13.32 2.57
C ILE A 117 -10.74 -14.10 1.25
N GLU A 118 -11.65 -15.04 1.01
CA GLU A 118 -11.66 -15.84 -0.21
C GLU A 118 -11.89 -14.99 -1.46
N ASN A 119 -12.81 -14.02 -1.41
CA ASN A 119 -13.07 -13.10 -2.52
C ASN A 119 -11.86 -12.18 -2.77
N ILE A 120 -11.24 -11.65 -1.72
CA ILE A 120 -10.02 -10.83 -1.82
C ILE A 120 -8.92 -11.65 -2.51
N ASN A 121 -8.67 -12.88 -2.09
CA ASN A 121 -7.66 -13.74 -2.69
C ASN A 121 -8.01 -14.17 -4.12
N LYS A 122 -9.28 -14.34 -4.43
CA LYS A 122 -9.74 -14.60 -5.80
C LYS A 122 -9.38 -13.40 -6.71
N THR A 123 -9.66 -12.19 -6.28
CA THR A 123 -9.32 -10.96 -7.03
C THR A 123 -7.81 -10.78 -7.17
N ILE A 124 -7.02 -11.02 -6.12
CA ILE A 124 -5.55 -11.04 -6.17
C ILE A 124 -5.07 -11.96 -7.30
N LYS A 125 -5.62 -13.18 -7.37
CA LYS A 125 -5.26 -14.18 -8.38
C LYS A 125 -5.73 -13.78 -9.80
N GLU A 126 -6.95 -13.25 -9.93
CA GLU A 126 -7.51 -12.81 -11.22
C GLU A 126 -6.73 -11.63 -11.82
N ILE A 127 -6.22 -10.74 -10.99
CA ILE A 127 -5.33 -9.64 -11.43
C ILE A 127 -3.96 -10.17 -11.86
N GLY A 128 -3.53 -11.32 -11.34
CA GLY A 128 -2.24 -11.93 -11.65
C GLY A 128 -1.12 -11.62 -10.65
N LEU A 129 -1.45 -11.23 -9.41
CA LEU A 129 -0.50 -11.04 -8.32
C LEU A 129 -0.06 -12.42 -7.79
N LYS A 130 1.17 -12.80 -8.05
CA LYS A 130 1.65 -14.18 -7.84
C LYS A 130 2.14 -14.45 -6.42
N ASN A 131 2.66 -13.42 -5.78
CA ASN A 131 3.33 -13.49 -4.47
C ASN A 131 2.55 -12.76 -3.37
N THR A 132 1.34 -12.28 -3.69
CA THR A 132 0.47 -11.55 -2.77
C THR A 132 -0.64 -12.45 -2.28
N ILE A 133 -0.85 -12.51 -0.95
CA ILE A 133 -1.92 -13.30 -0.34
C ILE A 133 -2.38 -12.68 0.98
N LEU A 134 -3.69 -12.66 1.21
CA LEU A 134 -4.31 -12.30 2.49
C LEU A 134 -4.75 -13.58 3.22
N ASN A 135 -4.04 -13.96 4.29
CA ASN A 135 -4.36 -15.15 5.09
C ASN A 135 -5.13 -14.85 6.37
N ARG A 136 -5.01 -13.62 6.89
CA ARG A 136 -5.60 -13.23 8.18
C ARG A 136 -6.01 -11.76 8.21
N LYS A 137 -6.91 -11.45 9.13
CA LYS A 137 -7.24 -10.07 9.49
C LYS A 137 -6.07 -9.40 10.25
N MET A 138 -6.14 -8.09 10.40
CA MET A 138 -5.18 -7.35 11.21
C MET A 138 -5.32 -7.77 12.68
N PHE A 139 -4.17 -8.06 13.32
CA PHE A 139 -4.10 -8.51 14.73
C PHE A 139 -4.86 -9.81 15.06
N GLU A 140 -5.08 -10.68 14.11
CA GLU A 140 -5.60 -12.04 14.33
C GLU A 140 -4.46 -12.98 14.76
N ASN A 141 -4.02 -12.85 16.02
CA ASN A 141 -2.80 -13.46 16.54
C ASN A 141 -2.82 -14.99 16.52
N GLU A 142 -3.99 -15.62 16.65
CA GLU A 142 -4.12 -17.07 16.56
C GLU A 142 -3.65 -17.63 15.23
N LYS A 143 -3.97 -16.95 14.13
CA LYS A 143 -3.50 -17.33 12.78
C LYS A 143 -2.02 -17.00 12.58
N ALA A 144 -1.52 -15.91 13.18
CA ALA A 144 -0.10 -15.58 13.14
C ALA A 144 0.76 -16.67 13.80
N VAL A 145 0.32 -17.24 14.93
CA VAL A 145 0.97 -18.39 15.58
C VAL A 145 1.04 -19.62 14.66
N LEU A 146 0.04 -19.80 13.80
CA LEU A 146 0.03 -20.84 12.77
C LEU A 146 0.84 -20.47 11.51
N ARG A 147 1.61 -19.37 11.53
CA ARG A 147 2.38 -18.84 10.40
C ARG A 147 1.53 -18.50 9.17
N LEU A 148 0.25 -18.20 9.36
CA LEU A 148 -0.67 -17.75 8.32
C LEU A 148 -0.57 -16.22 8.20
N GLU A 149 0.56 -15.74 7.73
CA GLU A 149 0.83 -14.31 7.56
C GLU A 149 0.34 -13.79 6.20
N ASN A 150 0.14 -12.47 6.11
CA ASN A 150 -0.14 -11.81 4.86
C ASN A 150 1.17 -11.49 4.13
N TYR A 151 1.21 -11.72 2.83
CA TYR A 151 2.40 -11.53 2.02
C TYR A 151 2.14 -10.65 0.81
N ILE A 152 3.19 -9.97 0.35
CA ILE A 152 3.28 -9.20 -0.89
C ILE A 152 4.64 -9.41 -1.54
N SER A 153 4.81 -8.97 -2.79
CA SER A 153 6.11 -8.70 -3.40
C SER A 153 6.14 -7.29 -3.99
N ALA A 154 7.32 -6.70 -4.11
CA ALA A 154 7.46 -5.37 -4.70
C ALA A 154 6.99 -5.35 -6.17
N GLU A 155 7.22 -6.43 -6.91
CA GLU A 155 6.75 -6.56 -8.30
C GLU A 155 5.23 -6.63 -8.42
N ASP A 156 4.56 -7.44 -7.58
CA ASP A 156 3.09 -7.52 -7.58
C ASP A 156 2.45 -6.18 -7.28
N ILE A 157 2.97 -5.46 -6.28
CA ILE A 157 2.43 -4.14 -5.93
C ILE A 157 2.73 -3.11 -7.00
N ALA A 158 3.91 -3.13 -7.61
CA ALA A 158 4.24 -2.25 -8.73
C ALA A 158 3.31 -2.51 -9.93
N TYR A 159 3.04 -3.78 -10.25
CA TYR A 159 2.10 -4.16 -11.29
C TYR A 159 0.67 -3.67 -11.00
N LEU A 160 0.21 -3.81 -9.76
CA LEU A 160 -1.08 -3.29 -9.31
C LEU A 160 -1.18 -1.77 -9.50
N LEU A 161 -0.17 -1.03 -9.05
CA LEU A 161 -0.10 0.43 -9.17
C LEU A 161 -0.02 0.88 -10.65
N GLU A 162 0.67 0.12 -11.50
CA GLU A 162 0.73 0.40 -12.94
C GLU A 162 -0.63 0.25 -13.60
N LYS A 163 -1.39 -0.81 -13.26
CA LYS A 163 -2.76 -0.98 -13.74
C LYS A 163 -3.68 0.14 -13.28
N MET A 164 -3.58 0.58 -12.02
CA MET A 164 -4.31 1.77 -11.55
C MET A 164 -3.95 3.02 -12.35
N TYR A 165 -2.65 3.27 -12.56
CA TYR A 165 -2.18 4.44 -13.32
C TYR A 165 -2.71 4.43 -14.76
N LYS A 166 -2.71 3.28 -15.41
CA LYS A 166 -3.23 3.08 -16.76
C LYS A 166 -4.75 3.07 -16.85
N LYS A 167 -5.45 3.12 -15.69
CA LYS A 167 -6.92 3.04 -15.60
C LYS A 167 -7.48 1.71 -16.14
N GLU A 168 -6.71 0.64 -15.95
CA GLU A 168 -7.02 -0.73 -16.40
C GLU A 168 -7.42 -1.66 -15.24
N LEU A 169 -7.45 -1.17 -14.00
CA LEU A 169 -7.82 -1.95 -12.83
C LEU A 169 -9.32 -1.79 -12.55
N ILE A 170 -10.09 -2.86 -12.76
CA ILE A 170 -11.58 -2.90 -12.72
C ILE A 170 -12.16 -2.07 -13.88
N ASP A 171 -12.21 -0.74 -13.73
CA ASP A 171 -12.57 0.25 -14.74
C ASP A 171 -11.82 1.57 -14.52
N LYS A 172 -12.08 2.54 -15.39
CA LYS A 172 -11.44 3.86 -15.36
C LYS A 172 -11.79 4.63 -14.08
N GLU A 173 -13.08 4.70 -13.74
CA GLU A 173 -13.59 5.44 -12.60
C GLU A 173 -13.04 4.88 -11.28
N SER A 174 -13.07 3.57 -11.11
CA SER A 174 -12.50 2.87 -9.95
C SER A 174 -11.01 3.13 -9.79
N SER A 175 -10.25 3.07 -10.89
CA SER A 175 -8.81 3.33 -10.87
C SER A 175 -8.50 4.77 -10.48
N GLU A 176 -9.23 5.76 -11.03
CA GLU A 176 -9.06 7.18 -10.72
C GLU A 176 -9.39 7.48 -9.25
N GLU A 177 -10.45 6.88 -8.73
CA GLU A 177 -10.87 7.06 -7.34
C GLU A 177 -9.86 6.42 -6.37
N MET A 178 -9.40 5.20 -6.61
CA MET A 178 -8.37 4.56 -5.80
C MET A 178 -7.08 5.41 -5.76
N ILE A 179 -6.62 5.95 -6.89
CA ILE A 179 -5.48 6.88 -6.94
C ILE A 179 -5.77 8.16 -6.13
N SER A 180 -6.98 8.71 -6.22
CA SER A 180 -7.37 9.90 -5.46
C SER A 180 -7.30 9.65 -3.95
N ILE A 181 -7.76 8.48 -3.49
CA ILE A 181 -7.68 8.09 -2.08
C ILE A 181 -6.22 7.94 -1.65
N LEU A 182 -5.38 7.27 -2.44
CA LEU A 182 -3.96 7.10 -2.15
C LEU A 182 -3.20 8.43 -2.09
N LYS A 183 -3.59 9.43 -2.90
CA LYS A 183 -3.02 10.80 -2.83
C LYS A 183 -3.35 11.53 -1.53
N ASN A 184 -4.36 11.09 -0.81
CA ASN A 184 -4.77 11.63 0.48
C ASN A 184 -4.11 10.95 1.68
N GLN A 185 -3.12 10.08 1.48
CA GLN A 185 -2.33 9.46 2.55
C GLN A 185 -1.79 10.50 3.54
N ARG A 186 -1.86 10.20 4.84
CA ARG A 186 -1.43 11.09 5.93
C ARG A 186 -0.10 10.67 6.57
N LEU A 187 0.36 9.45 6.30
CA LEU A 187 1.61 8.91 6.85
C LEU A 187 2.77 9.20 5.88
N ASN A 188 3.22 10.45 5.83
CA ASN A 188 4.11 11.00 4.80
C ASN A 188 5.60 10.98 5.17
N GLY A 189 5.99 10.12 6.11
CA GLY A 189 7.36 10.05 6.64
C GLY A 189 8.40 9.40 5.73
N LYS A 190 8.03 8.79 4.59
CA LYS A 190 8.92 7.98 3.74
C LYS A 190 9.01 8.53 2.31
N ILE A 191 8.38 7.91 1.31
CA ILE A 191 8.39 8.40 -0.09
C ILE A 191 8.14 9.90 -0.20
N PRO A 192 7.13 10.50 0.47
CA PRO A 192 6.85 11.93 0.35
C PRO A 192 7.82 12.84 1.11
N PHE A 193 8.63 12.33 2.02
CA PHE A 193 9.32 13.13 3.05
C PHE A 193 9.99 14.39 2.50
N PHE A 194 10.85 14.27 1.49
CA PHE A 194 11.51 15.41 0.86
C PHE A 194 10.69 16.07 -0.25
N LEU A 195 9.65 15.38 -0.76
CA LEU A 195 8.87 15.85 -1.89
C LEU A 195 7.65 16.71 -1.49
N GLN A 196 7.18 16.57 -0.26
CA GLN A 196 5.97 17.25 0.22
C GLN A 196 6.05 18.79 0.24
N ASN A 197 7.25 19.35 0.28
CA ASN A 197 7.50 20.79 0.31
C ASN A 197 8.02 21.36 -1.01
N ILE A 198 8.06 20.56 -2.08
CA ILE A 198 8.52 21.01 -3.40
C ILE A 198 7.45 21.89 -4.05
N ASN A 199 7.88 22.96 -4.73
CA ASN A 199 7.02 23.85 -5.49
C ASN A 199 7.45 23.85 -6.96
N PRO A 200 6.55 23.57 -7.93
CA PRO A 200 5.13 23.21 -7.75
C PRO A 200 4.94 21.89 -7.00
N LYS A 201 3.79 21.75 -6.35
CA LYS A 201 3.47 20.59 -5.52
C LYS A 201 3.53 19.28 -6.30
N VAL A 202 4.31 18.33 -5.79
CA VAL A 202 4.35 16.95 -6.31
C VAL A 202 3.24 16.14 -5.63
N HIS A 203 2.37 15.53 -6.44
CA HIS A 203 1.36 14.61 -5.92
C HIS A 203 1.92 13.20 -5.82
N ILE A 204 1.62 12.52 -4.74
CA ILE A 204 2.11 11.15 -4.48
C ILE A 204 0.92 10.32 -4.03
N ALA A 205 0.63 9.24 -4.76
CA ALA A 205 -0.35 8.24 -4.38
C ALA A 205 0.40 7.07 -3.77
N HIS A 206 0.29 6.85 -2.45
CA HIS A 206 1.12 5.83 -1.79
C HIS A 206 0.41 5.12 -0.63
N LYS A 207 0.98 4.00 -0.22
CA LYS A 207 0.55 3.22 0.94
C LYS A 207 1.75 2.74 1.74
N THR A 208 1.76 3.08 3.02
CA THR A 208 2.76 2.61 3.99
C THR A 208 2.41 1.25 4.59
N GLY A 209 3.44 0.53 5.05
CA GLY A 209 3.30 -0.67 5.86
C GLY A 209 4.31 -0.66 7.00
N GLU A 210 3.86 -0.94 8.23
CA GLU A 210 4.70 -0.91 9.42
C GLU A 210 4.34 -2.04 10.38
N ASP A 211 5.38 -2.69 10.92
CA ASP A 211 5.31 -3.65 12.01
C ASP A 211 6.69 -3.72 12.69
N THR A 212 6.87 -4.57 13.68
CA THR A 212 8.16 -4.76 14.36
C THR A 212 9.25 -5.13 13.37
N ASN A 213 10.28 -4.28 13.23
CA ASN A 213 11.37 -4.42 12.26
C ASN A 213 10.91 -4.53 10.79
N ILE A 214 9.72 -4.04 10.49
CA ILE A 214 9.15 -4.01 9.15
C ILE A 214 8.78 -2.57 8.81
N THR A 215 9.24 -2.08 7.67
CA THR A 215 8.78 -0.81 7.12
C THR A 215 8.76 -0.86 5.60
N HIS A 216 7.64 -0.44 5.04
CA HIS A 216 7.37 -0.38 3.61
C HIS A 216 6.82 0.99 3.24
N ASP A 217 7.06 1.38 2.00
CA ASP A 217 6.26 2.41 1.31
C ASP A 217 6.24 2.11 -0.18
N VAL A 218 5.06 2.14 -0.77
CA VAL A 218 4.84 1.80 -2.18
C VAL A 218 3.93 2.85 -2.80
N GLY A 219 4.25 3.32 -4.01
CA GLY A 219 3.42 4.37 -4.58
C GLY A 219 3.80 4.82 -5.98
N ILE A 220 3.03 5.80 -6.46
CA ILE A 220 3.21 6.52 -7.71
C ILE A 220 3.56 7.96 -7.37
N VAL A 221 4.70 8.43 -7.84
CA VAL A 221 5.12 9.84 -7.76
C VAL A 221 4.75 10.50 -9.08
N PHE A 222 3.89 11.52 -9.02
CA PHE A 222 3.43 12.29 -10.18
C PHE A 222 4.37 13.48 -10.44
N ALA A 223 5.62 13.16 -10.84
CA ALA A 223 6.61 14.12 -11.28
C ALA A 223 6.42 14.48 -12.77
N ARG A 224 7.36 15.23 -13.39
CA ARG A 224 7.40 15.51 -14.82
C ARG A 224 7.30 14.22 -15.65
N GLU A 225 8.05 13.22 -15.27
CA GLU A 225 7.88 11.85 -15.71
C GLU A 225 7.38 11.03 -14.52
N PRO A 226 6.09 10.63 -14.48
CA PRO A 226 5.57 9.84 -13.39
C PRO A 226 6.31 8.51 -13.25
N PHE A 227 6.51 8.07 -12.00
CA PHE A 227 7.16 6.79 -11.74
C PHE A 227 6.51 6.03 -10.58
N ILE A 228 6.61 4.72 -10.64
CA ILE A 228 6.28 3.82 -9.55
C ILE A 228 7.55 3.52 -8.77
N VAL A 229 7.42 3.50 -7.45
CA VAL A 229 8.46 3.01 -6.56
C VAL A 229 7.85 2.17 -5.44
N CYS A 230 8.43 1.00 -5.19
CA CYS A 230 8.02 0.10 -4.11
C CYS A 230 9.26 -0.28 -3.29
N PHE A 231 9.24 0.10 -2.01
CA PHE A 231 10.24 -0.27 -1.02
C PHE A 231 9.61 -1.22 0.00
N CYS A 232 10.15 -2.41 0.11
CA CYS A 232 9.74 -3.39 1.11
C CYS A 232 10.95 -3.82 1.93
N GLY A 233 10.87 -3.66 3.26
CA GLY A 233 11.91 -4.05 4.22
C GLY A 233 11.34 -4.88 5.35
N ASN A 234 11.85 -6.12 5.54
CA ASN A 234 11.62 -6.95 6.70
C ASN A 234 12.94 -7.16 7.44
N ASN A 235 12.91 -7.35 8.75
CA ASN A 235 14.09 -7.53 9.60
C ASN A 235 15.11 -6.39 9.45
N VAL A 236 14.65 -5.16 9.25
CA VAL A 236 15.48 -3.97 9.02
C VAL A 236 15.64 -3.13 10.29
N ASN A 237 16.71 -2.32 10.32
CA ASN A 237 16.75 -1.15 11.19
C ASN A 237 15.81 -0.09 10.60
N VAL A 238 14.64 0.08 11.21
CA VAL A 238 13.55 0.91 10.66
C VAL A 238 14.01 2.35 10.37
N PRO A 239 14.63 3.10 11.31
CA PRO A 239 15.09 4.48 11.04
C PRO A 239 16.07 4.58 9.88
N GLU A 240 17.02 3.65 9.77
CA GLU A 240 18.02 3.64 8.69
C GLU A 240 17.37 3.34 7.33
N TYR A 241 16.46 2.37 7.29
CA TYR A 241 15.80 2.00 6.05
C TYR A 241 14.80 3.08 5.59
N GLU A 242 14.09 3.73 6.51
CA GLU A 242 13.23 4.88 6.18
C GLU A 242 14.03 6.04 5.61
N ARG A 243 15.22 6.31 6.16
CA ARG A 243 16.12 7.31 5.59
C ARG A 243 16.57 6.92 4.17
N LEU A 244 16.86 5.65 3.94
CA LEU A 244 17.21 5.15 2.60
C LEU A 244 16.05 5.34 1.60
N ILE A 245 14.81 5.06 2.01
CA ILE A 245 13.60 5.30 1.20
C ILE A 245 13.51 6.78 0.80
N GLN A 246 13.66 7.67 1.77
CA GLN A 246 13.61 9.13 1.56
C GLN A 246 14.66 9.59 0.55
N ASP A 247 15.91 9.17 0.77
CA ASP A 247 17.06 9.58 -0.04
C ASP A 247 16.96 9.04 -1.48
N ILE A 248 16.68 7.74 -1.66
CA ILE A 248 16.55 7.15 -3.01
C ILE A 248 15.37 7.78 -3.75
N THR A 249 14.23 7.99 -3.11
CA THR A 249 13.08 8.62 -3.75
C THR A 249 13.39 10.04 -4.21
N TYR A 250 14.09 10.81 -3.38
CA TYR A 250 14.49 12.17 -3.73
C TYR A 250 15.51 12.20 -4.87
N ASP A 251 16.45 11.28 -4.87
CA ASP A 251 17.45 11.16 -5.95
C ASP A 251 16.78 10.79 -7.28
N LEU A 252 15.86 9.82 -7.29
CA LEU A 252 15.06 9.47 -8.47
C LEU A 252 14.24 10.66 -8.99
N TYR A 253 13.60 11.41 -8.09
CA TYR A 253 12.85 12.60 -8.45
C TYR A 253 13.74 13.67 -9.10
N LYS A 254 14.92 13.95 -8.54
CA LYS A 254 15.85 14.94 -9.09
C LYS A 254 16.27 14.62 -10.53
N GLU A 255 16.55 13.35 -10.79
CA GLU A 255 17.00 12.93 -12.13
C GLU A 255 16.00 13.20 -13.26
N ILE A 256 14.70 13.11 -12.92
CA ILE A 256 13.62 13.30 -13.92
C ILE A 256 13.02 14.71 -13.91
N SER A 257 13.43 15.55 -12.97
CA SER A 257 12.87 16.90 -12.80
C SER A 257 13.80 17.98 -13.34
N PHE A 258 15.06 17.66 -13.52
CA PHE A 258 16.12 18.51 -14.04
C PHE A 258 16.77 17.90 -15.28
#